data_641eb0d57c421af2f431b4ebef8cf102
#
_entry.id   641eb0d57c421af2f431b4ebef8cf102
#
_cell.length_a   1.000
_cell.length_b   1.000
_cell.length_c   1.000
_cell.angle_alpha   90.00
_cell.angle_beta   90.00
_cell.angle_gamma   90.00
#
_symmetry.space_group_name_H-M   'P 1'
#
loop_
_entity.id
_entity.type
_entity.pdbx_description
1 polymer ?
#
loop_
_entity_poly.entity_id
_entity_poly.type
_entity_poly.pdbx_seq_one_letter_code
_entity_poly.pdbx_strand_id
1 'polypeptide(L)'
;GILTFHCAHNYGAMLQCYALQEYLKGRGDEVYVIDYRPDYLTHPYKKHKLSHWLSKDPLRTLKRLLSEPFLLKKRGKRWDGFDNFMRMKLNLYPYDMSSDYSNFDWLLFGSDQIWSSRLTGGRFDPVFFGQGVNCRKATYAASMSPICLDAAEKKVLPSLLRDFNAISVREAELAKTLHPFTGKEVHVVCDPVLLLRKKEWEKRCVPISTKRPYVLCYNLLQSEKCAEQARKVSRELGYELINITACLLPFKSGRRYLQTLDPISFISYFKEAAFVVTSSFHGTVFSVVFQKPFYVVGMGSLGGRSASLLAKLNLSDRILGEVTDFLDGKIDY
;
A
#
# COMPACT_ATOMS: atom_id res chain seq x y z
N GLY A 1 5.53 -1.65 -20.00
CA GLY A 1 4.49 -0.95 -19.25
C GLY A 1 4.23 -1.60 -17.92
N ILE A 2 3.78 -0.83 -16.94
CA ILE A 2 3.35 -1.30 -15.61
C ILE A 2 1.88 -0.98 -15.42
N LEU A 3 1.05 -1.95 -15.03
CA LEU A 3 -0.36 -1.77 -14.74
C LEU A 3 -0.68 -2.25 -13.33
N THR A 4 -0.99 -1.32 -12.43
CA THR A 4 -1.21 -1.56 -10.99
C THR A 4 -2.11 -0.48 -10.37
N PHE A 5 -2.34 -0.55 -9.05
CA PHE A 5 -3.11 0.43 -8.28
C PHE A 5 -2.37 1.76 -8.07
N HIS A 6 -1.77 2.33 -9.13
CA HIS A 6 -0.99 3.57 -9.06
C HIS A 6 -1.82 4.80 -8.69
N CYS A 7 -3.12 4.82 -8.99
CA CYS A 7 -4.01 5.97 -8.76
C CYS A 7 -4.73 5.94 -7.40
N ALA A 8 -4.57 4.87 -6.62
CA ALA A 8 -5.10 4.81 -5.26
C ALA A 8 -4.31 5.75 -4.34
N HIS A 9 -5.00 6.66 -3.62
CA HIS A 9 -4.34 7.55 -2.65
C HIS A 9 -3.96 6.80 -1.37
N ASN A 10 -3.19 5.74 -1.56
CA ASN A 10 -2.60 4.88 -0.53
C ASN A 10 -1.09 4.91 -0.69
N TYR A 11 -0.37 5.20 0.39
CA TYR A 11 1.09 5.32 0.36
C TYR A 11 1.78 4.07 -0.20
N GLY A 12 1.33 2.90 0.27
CA GLY A 12 1.90 1.63 -0.20
C GLY A 12 1.65 1.38 -1.68
N ALA A 13 0.41 1.59 -2.14
CA ALA A 13 0.04 1.38 -3.54
C ALA A 13 0.86 2.28 -4.50
N MET A 14 1.07 3.54 -4.14
CA MET A 14 1.89 4.44 -4.96
C MET A 14 3.37 4.14 -4.89
N LEU A 15 3.90 3.86 -3.70
CA LEU A 15 5.33 3.67 -3.51
C LEU A 15 5.82 2.32 -4.09
N GLN A 16 4.99 1.27 -4.08
CA GLN A 16 5.33 0.03 -4.77
C GLN A 16 5.38 0.21 -6.30
N CYS A 17 4.43 0.96 -6.87
CA CYS A 17 4.44 1.29 -8.29
C CYS A 17 5.69 2.11 -8.66
N TYR A 18 5.98 3.14 -7.89
CA TYR A 18 7.18 3.97 -8.05
C TYR A 18 8.47 3.14 -7.93
N ALA A 19 8.55 2.25 -6.95
CA ALA A 19 9.73 1.40 -6.74
C ALA A 19 9.97 0.47 -7.94
N LEU A 20 8.92 -0.16 -8.48
CA LEU A 20 9.04 -1.02 -9.66
C LEU A 20 9.51 -0.23 -10.87
N GLN A 21 8.91 0.95 -11.12
CA GLN A 21 9.34 1.85 -12.19
C GLN A 21 10.82 2.22 -12.07
N GLU A 22 11.25 2.68 -10.90
CA GLU A 22 12.64 3.12 -10.68
C GLU A 22 13.64 1.97 -10.77
N TYR A 23 13.26 0.79 -10.30
CA TYR A 23 14.11 -0.40 -10.42
C TYR A 23 14.34 -0.78 -11.87
N LEU A 24 13.29 -0.85 -12.68
CA LEU A 24 13.39 -1.19 -14.10
C LEU A 24 14.16 -0.11 -14.89
N LYS A 25 13.87 1.18 -14.64
CA LYS A 25 14.67 2.28 -15.21
C LYS A 25 16.17 2.15 -14.87
N GLY A 26 16.48 1.77 -13.64
CA GLY A 26 17.86 1.55 -13.19
C GLY A 26 18.54 0.37 -13.89
N ARG A 27 17.79 -0.50 -14.55
CA ARG A 27 18.31 -1.59 -15.40
C ARG A 27 18.45 -1.23 -16.87
N GLY A 28 18.05 -0.02 -17.26
CA GLY A 28 18.12 0.48 -18.63
C GLY A 28 16.83 0.35 -19.43
N ASP A 29 15.73 -0.08 -18.79
CA ASP A 29 14.44 -0.19 -19.47
C ASP A 29 13.77 1.18 -19.63
N GLU A 30 13.07 1.37 -20.74
CA GLU A 30 12.12 2.46 -20.93
C GLU A 30 10.77 2.08 -20.30
N VAL A 31 10.39 2.76 -19.22
CA VAL A 31 9.29 2.31 -18.36
C VAL A 31 8.17 3.33 -18.31
N TYR A 32 6.95 2.87 -18.52
CA TYR A 32 5.72 3.64 -18.42
C TYR A 32 4.74 2.98 -17.45
N VAL A 33 3.98 3.79 -16.72
CA VAL A 33 2.86 3.34 -15.90
C VAL A 33 1.56 3.61 -16.66
N ILE A 34 0.80 2.57 -16.97
CA ILE A 34 -0.49 2.69 -17.68
C ILE A 34 -1.51 3.36 -16.75
N ASP A 35 -2.02 4.51 -17.18
CA ASP A 35 -2.84 5.40 -16.35
C ASP A 35 -4.32 4.94 -16.29
N TYR A 36 -4.55 3.69 -15.90
CA TYR A 36 -5.87 3.13 -15.70
C TYR A 36 -6.48 3.57 -14.38
N ARG A 37 -7.55 4.37 -14.42
CA ARG A 37 -8.20 5.00 -13.25
C ARG A 37 -9.66 4.59 -13.10
N PRO A 38 -9.95 3.35 -12.72
CA PRO A 38 -11.34 2.92 -12.52
C PRO A 38 -11.98 3.63 -11.31
N ASP A 39 -13.28 3.86 -11.40
CA ASP A 39 -14.02 4.59 -10.37
C ASP A 39 -13.94 3.96 -8.98
N TYR A 40 -13.92 2.64 -8.89
CA TYR A 40 -13.82 1.95 -7.59
C TYR A 40 -12.49 2.23 -6.86
N LEU A 41 -11.40 2.56 -7.58
CA LEU A 41 -10.12 2.98 -7.00
C LEU A 41 -10.06 4.47 -6.69
N THR A 42 -10.67 5.32 -7.51
CA THR A 42 -10.55 6.77 -7.39
C THR A 42 -11.65 7.41 -6.55
N HIS A 43 -12.89 6.87 -6.63
CA HIS A 43 -14.05 7.41 -5.92
C HIS A 43 -13.88 7.54 -4.39
N PRO A 44 -13.24 6.57 -3.68
CA PRO A 44 -13.04 6.70 -2.23
C PRO A 44 -12.23 7.92 -1.81
N TYR A 45 -11.46 8.49 -2.72
CA TYR A 45 -10.52 9.60 -2.46
C TYR A 45 -10.96 10.95 -3.02
N LYS A 46 -12.10 11.03 -3.75
CA LYS A 46 -12.61 12.30 -4.33
C LYS A 46 -12.68 13.41 -3.29
N LYS A 47 -12.28 14.64 -3.67
CA LYS A 47 -12.27 15.82 -2.80
C LYS A 47 -13.67 16.13 -2.23
N HIS A 48 -14.71 15.95 -3.04
CA HIS A 48 -16.10 16.22 -2.70
C HIS A 48 -16.91 14.92 -2.66
N LYS A 49 -17.52 14.61 -1.53
CA LYS A 49 -18.40 13.45 -1.33
C LYS A 49 -19.80 13.95 -1.02
N LEU A 50 -20.59 14.27 -2.04
CA LEU A 50 -21.99 14.73 -1.85
C LEU A 50 -22.90 13.67 -1.20
N SER A 51 -22.65 12.40 -1.47
CA SER A 51 -23.52 11.31 -1.01
C SER A 51 -23.52 11.04 0.51
N HIS A 52 -22.64 11.69 1.27
CA HIS A 52 -22.51 11.46 2.72
C HIS A 52 -23.28 12.48 3.60
N TRP A 53 -23.99 13.42 3.00
CA TRP A 53 -24.63 14.51 3.72
C TRP A 53 -25.93 14.12 4.44
N LEU A 54 -26.63 13.11 3.98
CA LEU A 54 -27.91 12.69 4.52
C LEU A 54 -27.76 11.42 5.38
N SER A 55 -27.63 11.61 6.69
CA SER A 55 -27.81 10.55 7.68
C SER A 55 -29.21 10.63 8.25
N LYS A 56 -29.85 9.49 8.52
CA LYS A 56 -31.13 9.43 9.24
C LYS A 56 -31.02 9.91 10.70
N ASP A 57 -29.78 10.11 11.21
CA ASP A 57 -29.48 10.60 12.55
C ASP A 57 -29.11 12.09 12.50
N PRO A 58 -29.93 13.00 13.08
CA PRO A 58 -29.70 14.45 13.08
C PRO A 58 -28.39 14.85 13.76
N LEU A 59 -28.03 14.21 14.87
CA LEU A 59 -26.80 14.50 15.62
C LEU A 59 -25.54 14.15 14.82
N ARG A 60 -25.58 13.06 14.07
CA ARG A 60 -24.50 12.69 13.14
C ARG A 60 -24.41 13.67 11.98
N THR A 61 -25.55 14.14 11.46
CA THR A 61 -25.60 15.14 10.39
C THR A 61 -25.01 16.46 10.87
N LEU A 62 -25.37 16.95 12.05
CA LEU A 62 -24.82 18.18 12.63
C LEU A 62 -23.30 18.06 12.87
N LYS A 63 -22.81 16.96 13.46
CA LYS A 63 -21.37 16.72 13.64
C LYS A 63 -20.62 16.71 12.30
N ARG A 64 -21.22 16.14 11.24
CA ARG A 64 -20.64 16.14 9.88
C ARG A 64 -20.58 17.56 9.32
N LEU A 65 -21.65 18.33 9.40
CA LEU A 65 -21.69 19.72 8.94
C LEU A 65 -20.62 20.57 9.62
N LEU A 66 -20.46 20.46 10.93
CA LEU A 66 -19.42 21.17 11.69
C LEU A 66 -17.99 20.74 11.38
N SER A 67 -17.80 19.48 11.03
CA SER A 67 -16.47 18.92 10.72
C SER A 67 -16.05 19.07 9.24
N GLU A 68 -17.01 19.25 8.34
CA GLU A 68 -16.77 19.23 6.89
C GLU A 68 -15.78 20.30 6.40
N PRO A 69 -15.83 21.58 6.85
CA PRO A 69 -14.85 22.58 6.41
C PRO A 69 -13.40 22.17 6.72
N PHE A 70 -13.17 21.57 7.91
CA PHE A 70 -11.85 21.09 8.31
C PHE A 70 -11.41 19.88 7.48
N LEU A 71 -12.36 18.98 7.16
CA LEU A 71 -12.10 17.80 6.33
C LEU A 71 -11.85 18.17 4.87
N LEU A 72 -12.57 19.13 4.31
CA LEU A 72 -12.38 19.60 2.93
C LEU A 72 -10.95 20.12 2.71
N LYS A 73 -10.45 20.97 3.60
CA LYS A 73 -9.07 21.48 3.53
C LYS A 73 -8.05 20.35 3.60
N LYS A 74 -8.25 19.38 4.50
CA LYS A 74 -7.36 18.21 4.64
C LYS A 74 -7.43 17.28 3.43
N ARG A 75 -8.65 17.04 2.89
CA ARG A 75 -8.83 16.24 1.67
C ARG A 75 -8.12 16.90 0.49
N GLY A 76 -8.30 18.21 0.30
CA GLY A 76 -7.63 18.96 -0.74
C GLY A 76 -6.12 18.81 -0.65
N LYS A 77 -5.52 19.12 0.51
CA LYS A 77 -4.07 19.01 0.71
C LYS A 77 -3.55 17.58 0.50
N ARG A 78 -4.28 16.57 0.99
CA ARG A 78 -3.90 15.17 0.79
C ARG A 78 -4.00 14.78 -0.68
N TRP A 79 -5.09 15.14 -1.35
CA TRP A 79 -5.26 14.91 -2.77
C TRP A 79 -4.10 15.49 -3.57
N ASP A 80 -3.80 16.78 -3.36
CA ASP A 80 -2.76 17.49 -4.09
C ASP A 80 -1.38 16.82 -3.86
N GLY A 81 -1.08 16.36 -2.63
CA GLY A 81 0.15 15.63 -2.33
C GLY A 81 0.30 14.33 -3.11
N PHE A 82 -0.78 13.54 -3.22
CA PHE A 82 -0.78 12.30 -3.99
C PHE A 82 -0.78 12.55 -5.51
N ASP A 83 -1.61 13.47 -5.99
CA ASP A 83 -1.69 13.82 -7.42
C ASP A 83 -0.37 14.40 -7.94
N ASN A 84 0.24 15.31 -7.17
CA ASN A 84 1.57 15.85 -7.50
C ASN A 84 2.65 14.76 -7.53
N PHE A 85 2.66 13.86 -6.55
CA PHE A 85 3.59 12.73 -6.56
C PHE A 85 3.40 11.88 -7.83
N MET A 86 2.18 11.53 -8.16
CA MET A 86 1.86 10.72 -9.33
C MET A 86 2.34 11.40 -10.62
N ARG A 87 2.00 12.69 -10.82
CA ARG A 87 2.39 13.45 -12.01
C ARG A 87 3.90 13.70 -12.14
N MET A 88 4.58 13.90 -11.01
CA MET A 88 6.00 14.29 -11.02
C MET A 88 6.95 13.11 -10.94
N LYS A 89 6.48 11.94 -10.46
CA LYS A 89 7.33 10.79 -10.16
C LYS A 89 7.02 9.56 -11.00
N LEU A 90 5.80 9.43 -11.51
CA LEU A 90 5.44 8.33 -12.40
C LEU A 90 5.48 8.79 -13.87
N ASN A 91 6.03 7.96 -14.72
CA ASN A 91 6.02 8.17 -16.16
C ASN A 91 4.72 7.59 -16.71
N LEU A 92 3.65 8.41 -16.69
CA LEU A 92 2.30 7.97 -17.03
C LEU A 92 2.13 7.84 -18.55
N TYR A 93 1.53 6.71 -18.96
CA TYR A 93 1.07 6.46 -20.32
C TYR A 93 -0.47 6.42 -20.34
N PRO A 94 -1.14 7.17 -21.20
CA PRO A 94 -2.61 7.19 -21.25
C PRO A 94 -3.20 5.79 -21.43
N TYR A 95 -4.19 5.44 -20.59
CA TYR A 95 -4.96 4.22 -20.79
C TYR A 95 -5.94 4.39 -21.94
N ASP A 96 -5.93 3.45 -22.87
CA ASP A 96 -6.86 3.39 -23.98
C ASP A 96 -7.44 1.96 -24.08
N MET A 97 -8.77 1.85 -23.96
CA MET A 97 -9.49 0.57 -24.10
C MET A 97 -9.39 -0.04 -25.50
N SER A 98 -9.17 0.78 -26.53
CA SER A 98 -9.03 0.33 -27.92
C SER A 98 -7.60 -0.12 -28.26
N SER A 99 -6.62 0.21 -27.41
CA SER A 99 -5.23 -0.16 -27.62
C SER A 99 -4.99 -1.62 -27.22
N ASP A 100 -4.30 -2.35 -28.08
CA ASP A 100 -3.79 -3.70 -27.78
C ASP A 100 -2.40 -3.69 -27.14
N TYR A 101 -1.84 -2.51 -26.92
CA TYR A 101 -0.51 -2.27 -26.35
C TYR A 101 0.64 -3.01 -27.07
N SER A 102 0.49 -3.31 -28.35
CA SER A 102 1.52 -3.99 -29.16
C SER A 102 2.81 -3.19 -29.31
N ASN A 103 2.78 -1.89 -29.00
CA ASN A 103 3.95 -1.01 -28.97
C ASN A 103 4.85 -1.22 -27.73
N PHE A 104 4.42 -2.04 -26.77
CA PHE A 104 5.23 -2.44 -25.62
C PHE A 104 5.85 -3.83 -25.83
N ASP A 105 7.09 -4.01 -25.42
CA ASP A 105 7.70 -5.36 -25.36
C ASP A 105 7.06 -6.21 -24.28
N TRP A 106 6.76 -5.58 -23.12
CA TRP A 106 6.16 -6.22 -21.97
C TRP A 106 5.16 -5.34 -21.26
N LEU A 107 4.06 -5.92 -20.78
CA LEU A 107 3.24 -5.36 -19.72
C LEU A 107 3.39 -6.19 -18.44
N LEU A 108 3.77 -5.51 -17.35
CA LEU A 108 3.85 -6.07 -16.00
C LEU A 108 2.61 -5.69 -15.20
N PHE A 109 1.91 -6.69 -14.69
CA PHE A 109 0.70 -6.53 -13.88
C PHE A 109 1.03 -6.72 -12.40
N GLY A 110 0.72 -5.72 -11.59
CA GLY A 110 1.08 -5.71 -10.18
C GLY A 110 2.24 -4.74 -9.90
N SER A 111 2.71 -4.68 -8.73
CA SER A 111 2.31 -5.40 -7.52
C SER A 111 0.93 -4.94 -7.00
N ASP A 112 0.69 -5.12 -5.69
CA ASP A 112 -0.53 -4.81 -4.96
C ASP A 112 -1.69 -5.78 -5.23
N GLN A 113 -2.83 -5.54 -4.58
CA GLN A 113 -3.97 -6.46 -4.52
C GLN A 113 -4.86 -6.38 -5.78
N ILE A 114 -4.24 -6.33 -6.95
CA ILE A 114 -4.92 -6.15 -8.24
C ILE A 114 -5.90 -7.29 -8.58
N TRP A 115 -5.74 -8.45 -7.95
CA TRP A 115 -6.60 -9.62 -8.14
C TRP A 115 -7.61 -9.83 -7.00
N SER A 116 -7.76 -8.87 -6.09
CA SER A 116 -8.77 -8.92 -5.05
C SER A 116 -10.10 -8.35 -5.55
N SER A 117 -11.08 -9.20 -5.86
CA SER A 117 -12.42 -8.79 -6.28
C SER A 117 -13.06 -7.80 -5.29
N ARG A 118 -12.77 -7.93 -4.00
CA ARG A 118 -13.22 -7.00 -2.96
C ARG A 118 -12.75 -5.55 -3.19
N LEU A 119 -11.60 -5.36 -3.83
CA LEU A 119 -11.03 -4.06 -4.12
C LEU A 119 -11.30 -3.60 -5.57
N THR A 120 -11.72 -4.52 -6.44
CA THR A 120 -11.99 -4.24 -7.86
C THR A 120 -13.49 -4.20 -8.17
N GLY A 121 -14.30 -3.66 -7.24
CA GLY A 121 -15.72 -3.43 -7.45
C GLY A 121 -16.60 -4.66 -7.29
N GLY A 122 -16.18 -5.67 -6.51
CA GLY A 122 -16.94 -6.89 -6.22
C GLY A 122 -16.75 -8.02 -7.23
N ARG A 123 -15.87 -7.86 -8.21
CA ARG A 123 -15.51 -8.86 -9.22
C ARG A 123 -14.07 -8.67 -9.69
N PHE A 124 -13.50 -9.66 -10.34
CA PHE A 124 -12.23 -9.48 -11.04
C PHE A 124 -12.35 -8.41 -12.12
N ASP A 125 -11.40 -7.49 -12.16
CA ASP A 125 -11.30 -6.52 -13.24
C ASP A 125 -10.42 -7.12 -14.35
N PRO A 126 -10.99 -7.36 -15.55
CA PRO A 126 -10.27 -7.99 -16.66
C PRO A 126 -9.03 -7.21 -17.12
N VAL A 127 -9.01 -5.90 -16.88
CA VAL A 127 -7.87 -5.04 -17.23
C VAL A 127 -6.62 -5.48 -16.45
N PHE A 128 -6.76 -5.84 -15.16
CA PHE A 128 -5.64 -6.35 -14.35
C PHE A 128 -5.25 -7.81 -14.65
N PHE A 129 -5.94 -8.45 -15.57
CA PHE A 129 -5.58 -9.75 -16.15
C PHE A 129 -5.05 -9.62 -17.59
N GLY A 130 -4.88 -8.39 -18.09
CA GLY A 130 -4.36 -8.12 -19.42
C GLY A 130 -5.28 -8.59 -20.54
N GLN A 131 -6.60 -8.51 -20.34
CA GLN A 131 -7.55 -8.82 -21.39
C GLN A 131 -7.43 -7.78 -22.52
N GLY A 132 -7.36 -8.26 -23.79
CA GLY A 132 -7.17 -7.39 -24.96
C GLY A 132 -5.73 -6.93 -25.23
N VAL A 133 -4.76 -7.37 -24.42
CA VAL A 133 -3.34 -7.02 -24.59
C VAL A 133 -2.64 -8.06 -25.48
N ASN A 134 -1.95 -7.61 -26.52
CA ASN A 134 -1.24 -8.46 -27.48
C ASN A 134 0.29 -8.55 -27.26
N CYS A 135 0.89 -7.67 -26.45
CA CYS A 135 2.31 -7.80 -26.09
C CYS A 135 2.53 -8.90 -25.05
N ARG A 136 3.80 -9.21 -24.76
CA ARG A 136 4.14 -10.18 -23.69
C ARG A 136 3.64 -9.68 -22.33
N LYS A 137 3.07 -10.60 -21.54
CA LYS A 137 2.45 -10.30 -20.24
C LYS A 137 3.12 -11.09 -19.13
N ALA A 138 3.45 -10.41 -18.05
CA ALA A 138 3.89 -11.06 -16.82
C ALA A 138 3.29 -10.36 -15.59
N THR A 139 3.21 -11.05 -14.48
CA THR A 139 2.90 -10.41 -13.21
C THR A 139 4.14 -10.23 -12.36
N TYR A 140 4.22 -9.13 -11.63
CA TYR A 140 5.24 -8.95 -10.62
C TYR A 140 4.60 -8.70 -9.26
N ALA A 141 4.78 -9.65 -8.34
CA ALA A 141 4.26 -9.58 -6.97
C ALA A 141 2.76 -9.25 -6.91
N ALA A 142 1.95 -9.76 -7.85
CA ALA A 142 0.50 -9.64 -7.78
C ALA A 142 -0.02 -10.23 -6.46
N SER A 143 -1.09 -9.67 -5.91
CA SER A 143 -1.56 -10.01 -4.56
C SER A 143 -3.08 -10.11 -4.50
N MET A 144 -3.55 -10.90 -3.53
CA MET A 144 -4.94 -11.02 -3.11
C MET A 144 -4.95 -11.24 -1.60
N SER A 145 -5.68 -10.42 -0.86
CA SER A 145 -5.79 -10.61 0.59
C SER A 145 -7.12 -10.06 1.12
N PRO A 146 -7.87 -10.86 1.90
CA PRO A 146 -7.67 -12.28 2.16
C PRO A 146 -7.82 -13.13 0.89
N ILE A 147 -7.15 -14.28 0.85
CA ILE A 147 -7.27 -15.22 -0.27
C ILE A 147 -8.55 -16.00 -0.09
N CYS A 148 -9.57 -15.62 -0.83
CA CYS A 148 -10.90 -16.25 -0.79
C CYS A 148 -11.51 -16.19 -2.18
N LEU A 149 -11.55 -17.31 -2.87
CA LEU A 149 -12.13 -17.44 -4.20
C LEU A 149 -13.49 -18.13 -4.11
N ASP A 150 -14.53 -17.50 -4.63
CA ASP A 150 -15.83 -18.14 -4.80
C ASP A 150 -15.87 -19.07 -6.02
N ALA A 151 -16.99 -19.73 -6.24
CA ALA A 151 -17.15 -20.69 -7.34
C ALA A 151 -17.10 -20.02 -8.73
N ALA A 152 -17.61 -18.80 -8.86
CA ALA A 152 -17.61 -18.05 -10.11
C ALA A 152 -16.18 -17.57 -10.45
N GLU A 153 -15.44 -17.08 -9.47
CA GLU A 153 -14.05 -16.68 -9.61
C GLU A 153 -13.16 -17.86 -10.02
N LYS A 154 -13.30 -19.00 -9.35
CA LYS A 154 -12.57 -20.23 -9.70
C LYS A 154 -12.84 -20.68 -11.13
N LYS A 155 -14.06 -20.51 -11.63
CA LYS A 155 -14.44 -20.89 -12.99
C LYS A 155 -13.75 -20.03 -14.07
N VAL A 156 -13.55 -18.74 -13.81
CA VAL A 156 -12.99 -17.80 -14.81
C VAL A 156 -11.47 -17.68 -14.75
N LEU A 157 -10.84 -18.00 -13.60
CA LEU A 157 -9.39 -17.87 -13.40
C LEU A 157 -8.53 -18.54 -14.48
N PRO A 158 -8.82 -19.80 -14.93
CA PRO A 158 -7.99 -20.43 -15.95
C PRO A 158 -7.92 -19.63 -17.25
N SER A 159 -9.03 -19.02 -17.66
CA SER A 159 -9.06 -18.20 -18.87
C SER A 159 -8.32 -16.86 -18.69
N LEU A 160 -8.44 -16.26 -17.50
CA LEU A 160 -7.79 -14.99 -17.17
C LEU A 160 -6.26 -15.12 -17.04
N LEU A 161 -5.76 -16.27 -16.57
CA LEU A 161 -4.33 -16.50 -16.35
C LEU A 161 -3.61 -17.15 -17.54
N ARG A 162 -4.34 -17.68 -18.52
CA ARG A 162 -3.80 -18.46 -19.64
C ARG A 162 -2.67 -17.75 -20.37
N ASP A 163 -2.87 -16.49 -20.71
CA ASP A 163 -2.02 -15.76 -21.66
C ASP A 163 -0.82 -15.06 -20.99
N PHE A 164 -0.65 -15.19 -19.68
CA PHE A 164 0.55 -14.69 -19.03
C PHE A 164 1.76 -15.55 -19.40
N ASN A 165 2.86 -14.92 -19.79
CA ASN A 165 4.14 -15.58 -20.04
C ASN A 165 4.82 -16.04 -18.75
N ALA A 166 4.70 -15.24 -17.69
CA ALA A 166 5.20 -15.56 -16.36
C ALA A 166 4.26 -15.03 -15.28
N ILE A 167 4.10 -15.78 -14.19
CA ILE A 167 3.24 -15.40 -13.08
C ILE A 167 4.06 -15.36 -11.79
N SER A 168 4.10 -14.20 -11.15
CA SER A 168 4.68 -14.08 -9.83
C SER A 168 3.72 -13.34 -8.89
N VAL A 169 3.69 -13.80 -7.64
CA VAL A 169 2.82 -13.30 -6.59
C VAL A 169 3.61 -12.97 -5.34
N ARG A 170 3.01 -12.21 -4.44
CA ARG A 170 3.67 -11.78 -3.21
C ARG A 170 3.55 -12.79 -2.08
N GLU A 171 2.45 -13.56 -2.05
CA GLU A 171 2.12 -14.50 -0.99
C GLU A 171 2.31 -15.96 -1.45
N ALA A 172 2.99 -16.77 -0.62
CA ALA A 172 3.16 -18.20 -0.89
C ALA A 172 1.83 -18.97 -0.92
N GLU A 173 0.86 -18.55 -0.09
CA GLU A 173 -0.48 -19.12 -0.09
C GLU A 173 -1.23 -18.83 -1.39
N LEU A 174 -1.08 -17.62 -1.93
CA LEU A 174 -1.67 -17.27 -3.22
C LEU A 174 -1.07 -18.08 -4.35
N ALA A 175 0.24 -18.31 -4.33
CA ALA A 175 0.91 -19.18 -5.31
C ALA A 175 0.32 -20.60 -5.31
N LYS A 176 0.15 -21.19 -4.12
CA LYS A 176 -0.49 -22.51 -3.96
C LYS A 176 -1.94 -22.50 -4.46
N THR A 177 -2.68 -21.45 -4.17
CA THR A 177 -4.07 -21.30 -4.58
C THR A 177 -4.23 -21.18 -6.09
N LEU A 178 -3.32 -20.47 -6.77
CA LEU A 178 -3.41 -20.26 -8.22
C LEU A 178 -2.84 -21.39 -9.05
N HIS A 179 -1.92 -22.18 -8.51
CA HIS A 179 -1.26 -23.27 -9.23
C HIS A 179 -2.21 -24.18 -9.99
N PRO A 180 -3.35 -24.65 -9.42
CA PRO A 180 -4.31 -25.51 -10.14
C PRO A 180 -4.97 -24.85 -11.35
N PHE A 181 -4.98 -23.52 -11.43
CA PHE A 181 -5.68 -22.74 -12.44
C PHE A 181 -4.79 -22.27 -13.59
N THR A 182 -3.45 -22.27 -13.42
CA THR A 182 -2.54 -21.71 -14.40
C THR A 182 -1.90 -22.72 -15.33
N GLY A 183 -1.71 -23.95 -14.86
CA GLY A 183 -0.85 -24.93 -15.52
C GLY A 183 0.61 -24.50 -15.64
N LYS A 184 1.02 -23.42 -14.98
CA LYS A 184 2.35 -22.81 -15.00
C LYS A 184 2.90 -22.70 -13.60
N GLU A 185 4.22 -22.61 -13.49
CA GLU A 185 4.85 -22.28 -12.21
C GLU A 185 4.45 -20.86 -11.76
N VAL A 186 4.08 -20.72 -10.48
CA VAL A 186 3.77 -19.44 -9.86
C VAL A 186 4.88 -19.09 -8.87
N HIS A 187 5.68 -18.09 -9.23
CA HIS A 187 6.82 -17.67 -8.42
C HIS A 187 6.41 -16.78 -7.27
N VAL A 188 7.05 -16.94 -6.11
CA VAL A 188 6.84 -16.05 -4.95
C VAL A 188 7.99 -15.05 -4.87
N VAL A 189 7.67 -13.78 -5.08
CA VAL A 189 8.66 -12.69 -5.10
C VAL A 189 8.34 -11.63 -4.03
N CYS A 190 9.29 -10.75 -3.76
CA CYS A 190 9.10 -9.67 -2.79
C CYS A 190 8.29 -8.50 -3.38
N ASP A 191 7.71 -7.69 -2.48
CA ASP A 191 7.10 -6.41 -2.85
C ASP A 191 8.13 -5.49 -3.54
N PRO A 192 7.76 -4.74 -4.60
CA PRO A 192 8.69 -3.86 -5.31
C PRO A 192 9.43 -2.84 -4.44
N VAL A 193 8.85 -2.43 -3.31
CA VAL A 193 9.52 -1.53 -2.35
C VAL A 193 10.86 -2.10 -1.89
N LEU A 194 11.00 -3.43 -1.83
CA LEU A 194 12.23 -4.13 -1.44
C LEU A 194 13.26 -4.26 -2.58
N LEU A 195 12.92 -3.91 -3.82
CA LEU A 195 13.87 -3.89 -4.94
C LEU A 195 14.85 -2.71 -4.85
N LEU A 196 14.43 -1.61 -4.21
CA LEU A 196 15.28 -0.47 -3.95
C LEU A 196 15.94 -0.61 -2.59
N ARG A 197 17.26 -0.45 -2.56
CA ARG A 197 18.06 -0.54 -1.33
C ARG A 197 17.80 0.67 -0.42
N LYS A 198 18.12 0.54 0.87
CA LYS A 198 18.02 1.62 1.86
C LYS A 198 18.60 2.95 1.37
N LYS A 199 19.85 2.95 0.85
CA LYS A 199 20.51 4.16 0.33
C LYS A 199 19.76 4.81 -0.83
N GLU A 200 19.07 4.04 -1.67
CA GLU A 200 18.29 4.55 -2.79
C GLU A 200 17.01 5.22 -2.29
N TRP A 201 16.36 4.67 -1.27
CA TRP A 201 15.23 5.30 -0.61
C TRP A 201 15.65 6.55 0.17
N GLU A 202 16.78 6.52 0.88
CA GLU A 202 17.31 7.67 1.62
C GLU A 202 17.57 8.88 0.73
N LYS A 203 18.09 8.68 -0.49
CA LYS A 203 18.28 9.74 -1.49
C LYS A 203 16.98 10.41 -1.94
N ARG A 204 15.85 9.73 -1.79
CA ARG A 204 14.52 10.22 -2.17
C ARG A 204 13.81 10.93 -1.02
N CYS A 205 14.25 10.71 0.20
CA CYS A 205 13.67 11.34 1.39
C CYS A 205 13.96 12.84 1.42
N VAL A 206 13.04 13.58 2.02
CA VAL A 206 13.19 15.02 2.28
C VAL A 206 13.43 15.26 3.77
N PRO A 207 14.11 16.35 4.15
CA PRO A 207 14.26 16.73 5.55
C PRO A 207 12.89 16.89 6.22
N ILE A 208 12.76 16.35 7.44
CA ILE A 208 11.58 16.54 8.27
C ILE A 208 11.92 17.35 9.52
N SER A 209 11.01 18.21 9.95
CA SER A 209 11.24 19.06 11.13
C SER A 209 10.91 18.29 12.42
N THR A 210 11.80 17.37 12.82
CA THR A 210 11.71 16.68 14.10
C THR A 210 12.98 16.95 14.92
N LYS A 211 12.80 17.57 16.10
CA LYS A 211 13.93 17.93 16.99
C LYS A 211 14.25 16.86 18.04
N ARG A 212 13.36 15.89 18.23
CA ARG A 212 13.47 14.86 19.26
C ARG A 212 13.20 13.48 18.64
N PRO A 213 13.78 12.42 19.20
CA PRO A 213 13.42 11.04 18.80
C PRO A 213 11.94 10.78 19.01
N TYR A 214 11.33 9.99 18.13
CA TYR A 214 9.90 9.68 18.19
C TYR A 214 9.59 8.24 17.83
N VAL A 215 8.48 7.76 18.37
CA VAL A 215 7.80 6.54 17.96
C VAL A 215 6.82 6.90 16.85
N LEU A 216 6.95 6.27 15.70
CA LEU A 216 6.03 6.41 14.58
C LEU A 216 4.93 5.36 14.67
N CYS A 217 3.69 5.77 14.80
CA CYS A 217 2.53 4.90 14.71
C CYS A 217 1.87 5.04 13.32
N TYR A 218 1.97 4.01 12.49
CA TYR A 218 1.23 3.94 11.23
C TYR A 218 0.10 2.93 11.33
N ASN A 219 -1.06 3.40 11.79
CA ASN A 219 -2.24 2.59 12.08
C ASN A 219 -3.28 2.68 10.96
N LEU A 220 -3.08 1.88 9.90
CA LEU A 220 -3.94 1.85 8.72
C LEU A 220 -5.34 1.31 9.02
N LEU A 221 -5.42 0.27 9.87
CA LEU A 221 -6.66 -0.44 10.19
C LEU A 221 -7.44 0.18 11.35
N GLN A 222 -6.97 1.29 11.91
CA GLN A 222 -7.56 1.93 13.10
C GLN A 222 -7.67 0.97 14.29
N SER A 223 -6.75 0.03 14.42
CA SER A 223 -6.66 -0.93 15.52
C SER A 223 -6.35 -0.20 16.83
N GLU A 224 -7.21 -0.36 17.85
CA GLU A 224 -6.93 0.18 19.18
C GLU A 224 -5.70 -0.49 19.78
N LYS A 225 -5.54 -1.80 19.61
CA LYS A 225 -4.35 -2.55 20.05
C LYS A 225 -3.05 -1.94 19.50
N CYS A 226 -3.05 -1.54 18.22
CA CYS A 226 -1.91 -0.86 17.60
C CYS A 226 -1.64 0.51 18.24
N ALA A 227 -2.69 1.27 18.51
CA ALA A 227 -2.58 2.57 19.15
C ALA A 227 -2.11 2.47 20.61
N GLU A 228 -2.61 1.48 21.35
CA GLU A 228 -2.18 1.19 22.73
C GLU A 228 -0.72 0.77 22.80
N GLN A 229 -0.29 -0.15 21.94
CA GLN A 229 1.10 -0.55 21.87
C GLN A 229 2.02 0.61 21.53
N ALA A 230 1.62 1.47 20.59
CA ALA A 230 2.39 2.67 20.25
C ALA A 230 2.52 3.64 21.43
N ARG A 231 1.45 3.84 22.21
CA ARG A 231 1.47 4.63 23.45
C ARG A 231 2.39 4.00 24.52
N LYS A 232 2.37 2.67 24.65
CA LYS A 232 3.21 1.93 25.58
C LYS A 232 4.68 2.11 25.23
N VAL A 233 5.08 1.82 24.00
CA VAL A 233 6.46 2.00 23.51
C VAL A 233 6.93 3.44 23.67
N SER A 234 6.07 4.42 23.36
CA SER A 234 6.39 5.85 23.52
C SER A 234 6.70 6.22 24.97
N ARG A 235 5.97 5.67 25.93
CA ARG A 235 6.21 5.89 27.38
C ARG A 235 7.48 5.22 27.85
N GLU A 236 7.70 3.97 27.47
CA GLU A 236 8.89 3.18 27.87
C GLU A 236 10.18 3.81 27.36
N LEU A 237 10.17 4.34 26.13
CA LEU A 237 11.33 5.01 25.55
C LEU A 237 11.45 6.50 25.94
N GLY A 238 10.42 7.10 26.52
CA GLY A 238 10.37 8.55 26.75
C GLY A 238 10.35 9.39 25.46
N TYR A 239 9.90 8.83 24.34
CA TYR A 239 9.91 9.47 23.02
C TYR A 239 8.53 10.04 22.66
N GLU A 240 8.51 11.08 21.83
CA GLU A 240 7.27 11.64 21.31
C GLU A 240 6.53 10.61 20.44
N LEU A 241 5.19 10.56 20.53
CA LEU A 241 4.36 9.73 19.65
C LEU A 241 3.86 10.56 18.46
N ILE A 242 4.20 10.14 17.24
CA ILE A 242 3.71 10.70 15.98
C ILE A 242 2.83 9.67 15.28
N ASN A 243 1.61 10.06 14.94
CA ASN A 243 0.66 9.18 14.26
C ASN A 243 0.50 9.59 12.79
N ILE A 244 0.70 8.64 11.87
CA ILE A 244 0.25 8.75 10.49
C ILE A 244 -1.07 7.98 10.36
N THR A 245 -2.12 8.68 9.93
CA THR A 245 -3.47 8.09 9.86
C THR A 245 -3.96 8.03 8.41
N ALA A 246 -4.56 6.90 8.05
CA ALA A 246 -5.26 6.75 6.77
C ALA A 246 -6.56 7.56 6.72
N CYS A 247 -7.26 7.64 7.84
CA CYS A 247 -8.49 8.43 7.97
C CYS A 247 -8.21 9.86 8.38
N LEU A 248 -8.94 10.78 7.78
CA LEU A 248 -8.89 12.19 8.16
C LEU A 248 -9.73 12.43 9.40
N LEU A 249 -9.12 13.02 10.41
CA LEU A 249 -9.72 13.35 11.69
C LEU A 249 -9.94 14.89 11.75
N PRO A 250 -11.18 15.40 11.79
CA PRO A 250 -11.46 16.83 11.61
C PRO A 250 -10.74 17.71 12.64
N PHE A 251 -10.81 17.31 13.92
CA PHE A 251 -10.32 18.13 15.06
C PHE A 251 -8.93 17.73 15.55
N LYS A 252 -8.31 16.70 14.98
CA LYS A 252 -6.92 16.33 15.28
C LYS A 252 -6.00 16.91 14.21
N SER A 253 -4.99 17.64 14.62
CA SER A 253 -4.03 18.28 13.72
C SER A 253 -2.67 18.43 14.38
N GLY A 254 -1.73 19.05 13.69
CA GLY A 254 -0.38 19.28 14.16
C GLY A 254 0.52 18.05 14.03
N ARG A 255 1.73 18.16 14.61
CA ARG A 255 2.82 17.21 14.48
C ARG A 255 2.47 15.80 14.97
N ARG A 256 1.59 15.68 15.97
CA ARG A 256 1.18 14.38 16.53
C ARG A 256 0.23 13.59 15.65
N TYR A 257 -0.43 14.22 14.67
CA TYR A 257 -1.40 13.59 13.77
C TYR A 257 -1.19 14.02 12.32
N LEU A 258 -0.32 13.30 11.63
CA LEU A 258 0.03 13.56 10.23
C LEU A 258 -0.99 12.87 9.33
N GLN A 259 -1.79 13.68 8.64
CA GLN A 259 -2.95 13.20 7.88
C GLN A 259 -2.87 13.53 6.39
N THR A 260 -1.97 14.41 6.01
CA THR A 260 -1.92 15.01 4.66
C THR A 260 -0.51 14.98 4.07
N LEU A 261 0.30 13.99 4.48
CA LEU A 261 1.61 13.79 3.89
C LEU A 261 1.49 13.39 2.42
N ASP A 262 2.41 13.83 1.62
CA ASP A 262 2.69 13.23 0.33
C ASP A 262 3.51 11.93 0.51
N PRO A 263 3.62 11.06 -0.52
CA PRO A 263 4.33 9.79 -0.39
C PRO A 263 5.83 9.91 -0.03
N ILE A 264 6.52 10.97 -0.45
CA ILE A 264 7.93 11.18 -0.09
C ILE A 264 8.08 11.61 1.37
N SER A 265 7.26 12.55 1.81
CA SER A 265 7.21 12.92 3.23
C SER A 265 6.87 11.71 4.11
N PHE A 266 5.95 10.85 3.67
CA PHE A 266 5.60 9.62 4.39
C PHE A 266 6.83 8.73 4.65
N ILE A 267 7.63 8.39 3.63
CA ILE A 267 8.83 7.57 3.82
C ILE A 267 9.90 8.28 4.64
N SER A 268 9.99 9.62 4.55
CA SER A 268 10.92 10.41 5.34
C SER A 268 10.66 10.29 6.84
N TYR A 269 9.38 10.22 7.26
CA TYR A 269 9.03 9.92 8.65
C TYR A 269 9.43 8.50 9.08
N PHE A 270 9.39 7.51 8.20
CA PHE A 270 9.92 6.18 8.52
C PHE A 270 11.43 6.19 8.69
N LYS A 271 12.15 6.87 7.79
CA LYS A 271 13.60 7.00 7.83
C LYS A 271 14.09 7.61 9.15
N GLU A 272 13.42 8.63 9.67
CA GLU A 272 13.86 9.36 10.87
C GLU A 272 13.25 8.80 12.17
N ALA A 273 12.33 7.83 12.11
CA ALA A 273 11.73 7.24 13.30
C ALA A 273 12.77 6.50 14.16
N ALA A 274 12.68 6.65 15.48
CA ALA A 274 13.47 5.88 16.41
C ALA A 274 12.86 4.48 16.65
N PHE A 275 11.55 4.36 16.56
CA PHE A 275 10.80 3.11 16.65
C PHE A 275 9.52 3.20 15.81
N VAL A 276 9.04 2.08 15.26
CA VAL A 276 7.81 2.03 14.46
C VAL A 276 6.82 1.04 15.06
N VAL A 277 5.55 1.43 15.20
CA VAL A 277 4.44 0.52 15.49
C VAL A 277 3.42 0.64 14.36
N THR A 278 3.06 -0.49 13.76
CA THR A 278 2.21 -0.43 12.58
C THR A 278 1.19 -1.57 12.50
N SER A 279 0.02 -1.26 11.90
CA SER A 279 -0.98 -2.24 11.47
C SER A 279 -1.04 -2.35 9.94
N SER A 280 0.05 -2.03 9.24
CA SER A 280 0.11 -1.99 7.78
C SER A 280 1.23 -2.84 7.22
N PHE A 281 0.95 -3.59 6.16
CA PHE A 281 1.98 -4.32 5.42
C PHE A 281 3.11 -3.39 4.94
N HIS A 282 2.80 -2.28 4.28
CA HIS A 282 3.84 -1.35 3.82
C HIS A 282 4.52 -0.61 4.98
N GLY A 283 3.85 -0.45 6.12
CA GLY A 283 4.50 0.02 7.35
C GLY A 283 5.58 -0.97 7.81
N THR A 284 5.30 -2.27 7.74
CA THR A 284 6.27 -3.34 8.00
C THR A 284 7.44 -3.27 7.00
N VAL A 285 7.12 -3.20 5.70
CA VAL A 285 8.14 -3.16 4.64
C VAL A 285 9.09 -1.98 4.82
N PHE A 286 8.58 -0.76 5.05
CA PHE A 286 9.46 0.41 5.25
C PHE A 286 10.23 0.37 6.56
N SER A 287 9.70 -0.28 7.61
CA SER A 287 10.47 -0.53 8.83
C SER A 287 11.69 -1.41 8.56
N VAL A 288 11.52 -2.47 7.76
CA VAL A 288 12.61 -3.34 7.30
C VAL A 288 13.58 -2.58 6.41
N VAL A 289 13.11 -1.87 5.38
CA VAL A 289 13.96 -1.10 4.44
C VAL A 289 14.86 -0.11 5.18
N PHE A 290 14.30 0.65 6.13
CA PHE A 290 15.07 1.63 6.90
C PHE A 290 15.74 1.04 8.14
N GLN A 291 15.64 -0.27 8.35
CA GLN A 291 16.26 -0.99 9.48
C GLN A 291 15.85 -0.37 10.83
N LYS A 292 14.56 -0.17 11.03
CA LYS A 292 14.01 0.43 12.26
C LYS A 292 13.57 -0.65 13.22
N PRO A 293 13.77 -0.47 14.53
CA PRO A 293 13.06 -1.27 15.52
C PRO A 293 11.56 -1.09 15.33
N PHE A 294 10.78 -2.19 15.35
CA PHE A 294 9.34 -2.09 15.05
C PHE A 294 8.52 -3.21 15.68
N TYR A 295 7.21 -2.94 15.79
CA TYR A 295 6.18 -3.94 16.02
C TYR A 295 5.08 -3.87 14.97
N VAL A 296 4.54 -5.03 14.63
CA VAL A 296 3.35 -5.19 13.78
C VAL A 296 2.20 -5.66 14.67
N VAL A 297 1.12 -4.87 14.75
CA VAL A 297 0.04 -5.10 15.71
C VAL A 297 -1.33 -5.00 15.06
N GLY A 298 -2.25 -5.90 15.44
CA GLY A 298 -3.67 -5.74 15.13
C GLY A 298 -4.06 -5.93 13.68
N MET A 299 -3.33 -6.75 12.93
CA MET A 299 -3.63 -6.99 11.51
C MET A 299 -4.72 -8.03 11.26
N GLY A 300 -5.07 -8.87 12.25
CA GLY A 300 -6.08 -9.93 12.11
C GLY A 300 -5.85 -10.78 10.85
N SER A 301 -6.93 -11.11 10.14
CA SER A 301 -6.90 -11.88 8.88
C SER A 301 -6.13 -11.22 7.73
N LEU A 302 -5.82 -9.93 7.83
CA LEU A 302 -5.02 -9.20 6.83
C LEU A 302 -3.51 -9.28 7.09
N GLY A 303 -3.10 -9.94 8.17
CA GLY A 303 -1.70 -10.07 8.61
C GLY A 303 -0.84 -11.01 7.77
N GLY A 304 -1.44 -11.89 6.96
CA GLY A 304 -0.72 -12.94 6.23
C GLY A 304 0.47 -12.44 5.39
N ARG A 305 0.35 -11.27 4.78
CA ARG A 305 1.45 -10.66 4.00
C ARG A 305 2.65 -10.26 4.86
N SER A 306 2.40 -9.60 5.99
CA SER A 306 3.46 -9.23 6.94
C SER A 306 4.07 -10.47 7.58
N ALA A 307 3.24 -11.45 7.95
CA ALA A 307 3.70 -12.71 8.51
C ALA A 307 4.61 -13.48 7.53
N SER A 308 4.20 -13.59 6.26
CA SER A 308 5.02 -14.25 5.23
C SER A 308 6.36 -13.55 5.01
N LEU A 309 6.39 -12.21 4.99
CA LEU A 309 7.62 -11.45 4.86
C LEU A 309 8.53 -11.65 6.09
N LEU A 310 7.99 -11.47 7.28
CA LEU A 310 8.77 -11.51 8.52
C LEU A 310 9.28 -12.92 8.85
N ALA A 311 8.53 -13.96 8.48
CA ALA A 311 9.00 -15.34 8.59
C ALA A 311 10.25 -15.60 7.75
N LYS A 312 10.29 -15.07 6.51
CA LYS A 312 11.48 -15.17 5.63
C LYS A 312 12.70 -14.40 6.18
N LEU A 313 12.48 -13.42 7.02
CA LEU A 313 13.52 -12.58 7.61
C LEU A 313 13.89 -12.99 9.05
N ASN A 314 13.30 -14.08 9.57
CA ASN A 314 13.43 -14.51 10.97
C ASN A 314 13.00 -13.43 12.00
N LEU A 315 12.00 -12.61 11.63
CA LEU A 315 11.47 -11.50 12.45
C LEU A 315 10.01 -11.73 12.88
N SER A 316 9.57 -12.99 12.99
CA SER A 316 8.18 -13.31 13.36
C SER A 316 7.84 -12.85 14.78
N ASP A 317 8.82 -12.72 15.67
CA ASP A 317 8.70 -12.17 17.01
C ASP A 317 8.23 -10.71 17.06
N ARG A 318 8.33 -10.00 15.95
CA ARG A 318 7.87 -8.60 15.80
C ARG A 318 6.37 -8.48 15.54
N ILE A 319 5.68 -9.60 15.33
CA ILE A 319 4.21 -9.63 15.16
C ILE A 319 3.57 -9.86 16.52
N LEU A 320 2.92 -8.85 17.06
CA LEU A 320 2.26 -8.91 18.34
C LEU A 320 0.74 -9.12 18.16
N GLY A 321 0.22 -10.23 18.68
CA GLY A 321 -1.23 -10.52 18.67
C GLY A 321 -2.00 -9.62 19.62
N GLU A 322 -1.41 -9.30 20.77
CA GLU A 322 -1.95 -8.44 21.83
C GLU A 322 -0.92 -7.40 22.26
N VAL A 323 -1.34 -6.43 23.08
CA VAL A 323 -0.41 -5.48 23.71
C VAL A 323 0.46 -6.25 24.70
N THR A 324 1.76 -6.27 24.45
CA THR A 324 2.76 -7.00 25.26
C THR A 324 3.73 -6.04 25.90
N ASP A 325 4.59 -6.56 26.76
CA ASP A 325 5.68 -5.78 27.32
C ASP A 325 6.67 -5.36 26.23
N PHE A 326 7.35 -4.25 26.48
CA PHE A 326 8.36 -3.75 25.57
C PHE A 326 9.54 -4.75 25.53
N LEU A 327 9.80 -5.28 24.35
CA LEU A 327 10.98 -6.06 24.06
C LEU A 327 12.09 -5.10 23.61
N ASP A 328 13.31 -5.32 24.07
CA ASP A 328 14.46 -4.52 23.61
C ASP A 328 14.43 -4.45 22.08
N GLY A 329 14.30 -3.22 21.56
CA GLY A 329 14.02 -2.96 20.15
C GLY A 329 15.14 -3.30 19.18
N LYS A 330 16.25 -3.87 19.65
CA LYS A 330 17.37 -4.25 18.78
C LYS A 330 16.96 -5.36 17.82
N ILE A 331 17.22 -5.14 16.55
CA ILE A 331 17.05 -6.11 15.48
C ILE A 331 18.40 -6.22 14.79
N ASP A 332 18.88 -7.43 14.62
CA ASP A 332 20.01 -7.73 13.73
C ASP A 332 19.46 -7.81 12.29
N TYR A 333 19.84 -6.84 11.45
CA TYR A 333 19.36 -6.70 10.08
C TYR A 333 20.37 -7.21 9.06
#